data_ecf0e73cdf5271ed90088c4d880f384b
#
_entry.id   ecf0e73cdf5271ed90088c4d880f384b
#
_cell.length_a   1.000
_cell.length_b   1.000
_cell.length_c   1.000
_cell.angle_alpha   90.00
_cell.angle_beta   90.00
_cell.angle_gamma   90.00
#
_symmetry.space_group_name_H-M   'P 1'
#
loop_
_entity.id
_entity.type
_entity.pdbx_description
1 polymer ?
#
loop_
_entity_poly.entity_id
_entity_poly.type
_entity_poly.pdbx_seq_one_letter_code
_entity_poly.pdbx_strand_id
1 'polypeptide(L)'
;SKAAKEESVAAKADKAVAEKVRRMTEKSNQKNKSSLVGHGLKIIPLGGLEQIGMNITVFEYEDSIIVVDCGLAFPEDDMLGIDLVIPDVTYLKENIDKVKGFVITHGHEDHIGALPYILKEVNVPVYATKLTIGLIENKLKEHNLLRTTKRKIIKHGQSINLGAFRIEFIKTNHSIADAAALAIYSPAGIIVHTGDFKVDYTPVFGDVIDLQRFAEIGKKGVLALMCDSTNAERPGFTMSERTVGKTIDGLFAEHQNSRIIIATFASNVDRVQQII
;
A
#
# COMPACT_ATOMS: atom_id res chain seq x y z
N SER A 1 -1.56 11.74 -45.79
CA SER A 1 -1.60 10.29 -45.73
C SER A 1 -2.64 9.82 -44.71
N LYS A 2 -3.14 8.60 -44.83
CA LYS A 2 -4.19 8.03 -43.95
C LYS A 2 -3.77 8.01 -42.48
N ALA A 3 -2.50 7.75 -42.22
CA ALA A 3 -1.91 7.75 -40.87
C ALA A 3 -1.96 9.13 -40.17
N ALA A 4 -1.68 10.22 -40.88
CA ALA A 4 -1.73 11.57 -40.31
C ALA A 4 -3.16 12.03 -39.98
N LYS A 5 -4.19 11.46 -40.65
CA LYS A 5 -5.59 11.71 -40.31
C LYS A 5 -6.04 10.92 -39.07
N GLU A 6 -5.58 9.69 -38.91
CA GLU A 6 -5.88 8.85 -37.74
C GLU A 6 -5.23 9.41 -36.46
N GLU A 7 -3.98 9.86 -36.54
CA GLU A 7 -3.28 10.52 -35.42
C GLU A 7 -3.94 11.84 -35.01
N SER A 8 -4.45 12.63 -35.96
CA SER A 8 -5.23 13.86 -35.69
C SER A 8 -6.59 13.57 -35.04
N VAL A 9 -7.23 12.44 -35.36
CA VAL A 9 -8.51 12.04 -34.74
C VAL A 9 -8.30 11.54 -33.33
N ALA A 10 -7.26 10.76 -33.05
CA ALA A 10 -6.89 10.30 -31.73
C ALA A 10 -6.56 11.49 -30.78
N ALA A 11 -5.72 12.41 -31.22
CA ALA A 11 -5.37 13.61 -30.44
C ALA A 11 -6.57 14.52 -30.15
N LYS A 12 -7.58 14.58 -31.05
CA LYS A 12 -8.84 15.31 -30.79
C LYS A 12 -9.74 14.59 -29.78
N ALA A 13 -9.76 13.24 -29.81
CA ALA A 13 -10.52 12.44 -28.86
C ALA A 13 -9.93 12.58 -27.44
N ASP A 14 -8.61 12.49 -27.30
CA ASP A 14 -7.91 12.68 -26.01
C ASP A 14 -8.14 14.08 -25.42
N LYS A 15 -8.08 15.12 -26.25
CA LYS A 15 -8.42 16.49 -25.82
C LYS A 15 -9.87 16.61 -25.34
N ALA A 16 -10.81 15.98 -26.04
CA ALA A 16 -12.23 16.03 -25.66
C ALA A 16 -12.49 15.27 -24.35
N VAL A 17 -11.80 14.13 -24.13
CA VAL A 17 -11.86 13.37 -22.87
C VAL A 17 -11.27 14.19 -21.72
N ALA A 18 -10.11 14.78 -21.90
CA ALA A 18 -9.45 15.62 -20.90
C ALA A 18 -10.30 16.83 -20.51
N GLU A 19 -10.94 17.49 -21.48
CA GLU A 19 -11.84 18.62 -21.21
C GLU A 19 -13.13 18.19 -20.50
N LYS A 20 -13.66 17.00 -20.81
CA LYS A 20 -14.83 16.43 -20.12
C LYS A 20 -14.52 16.07 -18.68
N VAL A 21 -13.35 15.48 -18.42
CA VAL A 21 -12.85 15.17 -17.07
C VAL A 21 -12.66 16.47 -16.29
N ARG A 22 -12.02 17.49 -16.86
CA ARG A 22 -11.83 18.80 -16.23
C ARG A 22 -13.16 19.46 -15.85
N ARG A 23 -14.15 19.47 -16.74
CA ARG A 23 -15.51 20.03 -16.47
C ARG A 23 -16.26 19.24 -15.41
N MET A 24 -16.08 17.90 -15.34
CA MET A 24 -16.66 17.08 -14.27
C MET A 24 -16.03 17.40 -12.91
N THR A 25 -14.70 17.57 -12.88
CA THR A 25 -13.95 17.94 -11.68
C THR A 25 -14.31 19.35 -11.20
N GLU A 26 -14.42 20.32 -12.11
CA GLU A 26 -14.84 21.69 -11.78
C GLU A 26 -16.29 21.76 -11.26
N LYS A 27 -17.22 20.98 -11.82
CA LYS A 27 -18.60 20.88 -11.33
C LYS A 27 -18.69 20.19 -9.96
N SER A 28 -17.88 19.17 -9.72
CA SER A 28 -17.77 18.51 -8.41
C SER A 28 -17.23 19.48 -7.36
N ASN A 29 -16.20 20.24 -7.70
CA ASN A 29 -15.58 21.22 -6.80
C ASN A 29 -16.50 22.43 -6.52
N GLN A 30 -17.36 22.85 -7.46
CA GLN A 30 -18.34 23.92 -7.22
C GLN A 30 -19.51 23.47 -6.33
N LYS A 31 -19.96 22.22 -6.45
CA LYS A 31 -20.99 21.67 -5.56
C LYS A 31 -20.52 21.51 -4.10
N ASN A 32 -19.22 21.27 -3.91
CA ASN A 32 -18.63 21.07 -2.58
C ASN A 32 -18.21 22.36 -1.85
N LYS A 33 -18.19 23.52 -2.53
CA LYS A 33 -17.77 24.78 -1.90
C LYS A 33 -18.79 25.46 -0.97
N SER A 34 -20.04 25.00 -0.90
CA SER A 34 -21.09 25.68 -0.14
C SER A 34 -21.44 25.11 1.23
N SER A 35 -20.73 24.06 1.73
CA SER A 35 -21.05 23.47 3.05
C SER A 35 -19.85 22.93 3.86
N LEU A 36 -18.61 23.27 3.51
CA LEU A 36 -17.41 22.71 4.16
C LEU A 36 -16.73 23.71 5.10
N VAL A 37 -17.46 24.15 6.10
CA VAL A 37 -16.82 24.71 7.31
C VAL A 37 -16.91 23.64 8.40
N GLY A 38 -15.81 22.90 8.62
CA GLY A 38 -15.60 22.15 9.87
C GLY A 38 -15.46 20.63 9.80
N HIS A 39 -15.93 19.92 8.77
CA HIS A 39 -16.01 18.45 8.77
C HIS A 39 -15.39 17.81 7.51
N GLY A 40 -14.12 18.09 7.26
CA GLY A 40 -13.39 17.52 6.10
C GLY A 40 -12.59 16.28 6.46
N LEU A 41 -12.57 15.27 5.55
CA LEU A 41 -11.57 14.21 5.62
C LEU A 41 -10.20 14.82 5.28
N LYS A 42 -9.20 14.58 6.16
CA LYS A 42 -7.80 14.90 5.90
C LYS A 42 -7.04 13.63 5.57
N ILE A 43 -6.21 13.71 4.55
CA ILE A 43 -5.22 12.69 4.18
C ILE A 43 -3.86 13.35 4.34
N ILE A 44 -3.05 12.87 5.28
CA ILE A 44 -1.80 13.50 5.70
C ILE A 44 -0.68 12.48 5.56
N PRO A 45 0.10 12.50 4.47
CA PRO A 45 1.30 11.69 4.37
C PRO A 45 2.35 12.19 5.37
N LEU A 46 2.87 11.30 6.19
CA LEU A 46 4.01 11.57 7.07
C LEU A 46 5.31 11.01 6.48
N GLY A 47 5.22 10.28 5.38
CA GLY A 47 6.32 9.73 4.58
C GLY A 47 5.79 9.01 3.36
N GLY A 48 6.69 8.49 2.50
CA GLY A 48 6.34 7.68 1.33
C GLY A 48 5.93 8.46 0.07
N LEU A 49 6.01 9.81 0.07
CA LEU A 49 5.81 10.62 -1.13
C LEU A 49 7.14 11.14 -1.66
N GLU A 50 7.33 11.08 -2.99
CA GLU A 50 8.56 11.47 -3.68
C GLU A 50 9.81 10.72 -3.21
N GLN A 51 9.63 9.57 -2.57
CA GLN A 51 10.67 8.69 -2.07
C GLN A 51 10.21 7.24 -2.10
N ILE A 52 11.14 6.29 -2.04
CA ILE A 52 10.86 4.86 -1.83
C ILE A 52 11.08 4.55 -0.35
N GLY A 53 10.10 3.89 0.25
CA GLY A 53 10.12 3.53 1.67
C GLY A 53 9.44 4.57 2.58
N MET A 54 9.55 4.33 3.89
CA MET A 54 8.95 5.16 4.95
C MET A 54 7.45 5.44 4.74
N ASN A 55 6.72 4.41 4.28
CA ASN A 55 5.30 4.54 4.00
C ASN A 55 4.51 4.72 5.29
N ILE A 56 3.85 5.87 5.43
CA ILE A 56 2.98 6.18 6.55
C ILE A 56 2.00 7.28 6.14
N THR A 57 0.71 7.00 6.21
CA THR A 57 -0.35 7.96 5.87
C THR A 57 -1.42 8.01 6.94
N VAL A 58 -1.74 9.21 7.36
CA VAL A 58 -2.79 9.49 8.35
C VAL A 58 -4.09 9.84 7.62
N PHE A 59 -5.19 9.24 8.06
CA PHE A 59 -6.54 9.62 7.66
C PHE A 59 -7.24 10.14 8.91
N GLU A 60 -7.68 11.39 8.87
CA GLU A 60 -8.40 12.03 9.97
C GLU A 60 -9.79 12.48 9.52
N TYR A 61 -10.78 12.14 10.32
CA TYR A 61 -12.13 12.67 10.22
C TYR A 61 -12.67 12.93 11.63
N GLU A 62 -12.89 14.21 11.96
CA GLU A 62 -13.32 14.66 13.29
C GLU A 62 -12.42 14.13 14.43
N ASP A 63 -12.97 13.32 15.34
CA ASP A 63 -12.27 12.74 16.49
C ASP A 63 -11.70 11.34 16.20
N SER A 64 -11.52 11.00 14.96
CA SER A 64 -11.01 9.69 14.54
C SER A 64 -9.83 9.83 13.62
N ILE A 65 -8.72 9.20 14.00
CA ILE A 65 -7.50 9.07 13.21
C ILE A 65 -7.20 7.59 13.05
N ILE A 66 -6.94 7.16 11.82
CA ILE A 66 -6.31 5.88 11.51
C ILE A 66 -5.00 6.15 10.78
N VAL A 67 -4.04 5.27 10.95
CA VAL A 67 -2.74 5.35 10.29
C VAL A 67 -2.57 4.13 9.40
N VAL A 68 -2.33 4.33 8.13
CA VAL A 68 -2.03 3.26 7.18
C VAL A 68 -0.53 3.15 7.02
N ASP A 69 -0.02 1.96 7.35
CA ASP A 69 1.38 1.60 7.39
C ASP A 69 2.23 2.41 8.40
N CYS A 70 3.43 1.96 8.67
CA CYS A 70 4.40 2.61 9.54
C CYS A 70 5.80 2.08 9.21
N GLY A 71 6.27 2.48 8.04
CA GLY A 71 7.50 2.01 7.44
C GLY A 71 8.74 2.80 7.87
N LEU A 72 9.88 2.20 7.69
CA LEU A 72 11.18 2.88 7.75
C LEU A 72 11.73 3.15 6.34
N ALA A 73 12.73 4.02 6.26
CA ALA A 73 13.63 4.11 5.11
C ALA A 73 15.04 3.72 5.54
N PHE A 74 15.84 3.29 4.58
CA PHE A 74 17.27 3.12 4.78
C PHE A 74 17.97 4.46 4.58
N PRO A 75 19.06 4.74 5.34
CA PRO A 75 19.79 5.99 5.19
C PRO A 75 20.46 6.06 3.81
N GLU A 76 20.61 7.27 3.29
CA GLU A 76 21.41 7.54 2.10
C GLU A 76 22.92 7.44 2.41
N ASP A 77 23.74 7.28 1.39
CA ASP A 77 25.18 7.04 1.52
C ASP A 77 25.93 8.15 2.27
N ASP A 78 25.41 9.36 2.29
CA ASP A 78 25.96 10.52 3.01
C ASP A 78 25.56 10.61 4.49
N MET A 79 24.59 9.79 4.92
CA MET A 79 24.11 9.72 6.31
C MET A 79 25.00 8.80 7.17
N LEU A 80 26.27 9.17 7.34
CA LEU A 80 27.24 8.35 8.07
C LEU A 80 26.82 8.11 9.53
N GLY A 81 26.85 6.84 9.95
CA GLY A 81 26.50 6.43 11.34
C GLY A 81 25.02 6.38 11.63
N ILE A 82 24.16 6.51 10.63
CA ILE A 82 22.72 6.31 10.75
C ILE A 82 22.39 4.91 10.23
N ASP A 83 21.69 4.10 11.04
CA ASP A 83 21.28 2.74 10.68
C ASP A 83 19.88 2.71 10.05
N LEU A 84 18.96 3.60 10.50
CA LEU A 84 17.57 3.64 10.10
C LEU A 84 17.06 5.08 10.04
N VAL A 85 16.12 5.33 9.14
CA VAL A 85 15.34 6.57 9.10
C VAL A 85 13.89 6.22 9.39
N ILE A 86 13.29 6.87 10.39
CA ILE A 86 11.89 6.67 10.78
C ILE A 86 11.10 7.96 10.60
N PRO A 87 9.78 7.88 10.36
CA PRO A 87 8.95 9.06 10.17
C PRO A 87 8.82 9.91 11.43
N ASP A 88 8.66 11.21 11.25
CA ASP A 88 8.23 12.11 12.33
C ASP A 88 6.73 11.91 12.59
N VAL A 89 6.41 11.50 13.80
CA VAL A 89 5.04 11.24 14.24
C VAL A 89 4.53 12.25 15.27
N THR A 90 5.12 13.44 15.32
CA THR A 90 4.70 14.53 16.22
C THR A 90 3.20 14.79 16.11
N TYR A 91 2.65 14.78 14.88
CA TYR A 91 1.22 14.93 14.64
C TYR A 91 0.38 13.87 15.38
N LEU A 92 0.81 12.60 15.39
CA LEU A 92 0.09 11.52 16.08
C LEU A 92 0.20 11.66 17.60
N LYS A 93 1.35 12.11 18.10
CA LYS A 93 1.58 12.34 19.55
C LYS A 93 0.68 13.46 20.07
N GLU A 94 0.57 14.55 19.35
CA GLU A 94 -0.27 15.70 19.69
C GLU A 94 -1.79 15.38 19.61
N ASN A 95 -2.16 14.35 18.83
CA ASN A 95 -3.55 13.92 18.63
C ASN A 95 -3.83 12.49 19.13
N ILE A 96 -3.07 12.01 20.11
CA ILE A 96 -3.09 10.60 20.55
C ILE A 96 -4.49 10.10 20.92
N ASP A 97 -5.33 10.92 21.52
CA ASP A 97 -6.70 10.58 21.95
C ASP A 97 -7.62 10.23 20.76
N LYS A 98 -7.31 10.77 19.59
CA LYS A 98 -8.03 10.51 18.35
C LYS A 98 -7.53 9.27 17.61
N VAL A 99 -6.29 8.81 17.85
CA VAL A 99 -5.67 7.71 17.12
C VAL A 99 -6.31 6.38 17.50
N LYS A 100 -6.98 5.72 16.55
CA LYS A 100 -7.72 4.46 16.76
C LYS A 100 -6.86 3.22 16.46
N GLY A 101 -5.80 3.35 15.68
CA GLY A 101 -4.85 2.27 15.41
C GLY A 101 -4.08 2.41 14.12
N PHE A 102 -3.09 1.53 13.96
CA PHE A 102 -2.37 1.30 12.73
C PHE A 102 -3.06 0.20 11.92
N VAL A 103 -3.24 0.42 10.63
CA VAL A 103 -3.80 -0.55 9.67
C VAL A 103 -2.73 -0.84 8.64
N ILE A 104 -2.20 -2.05 8.64
CA ILE A 104 -1.01 -2.40 7.86
C ILE A 104 -1.40 -3.19 6.62
N THR A 105 -0.88 -2.76 5.47
CA THR A 105 -1.16 -3.37 4.17
C THR A 105 -0.41 -4.69 3.99
N HIS A 106 0.88 -4.73 4.32
CA HIS A 106 1.73 -5.93 4.20
C HIS A 106 3.01 -5.82 5.06
N GLY A 107 3.83 -6.86 5.04
CA GLY A 107 4.92 -7.04 5.99
C GLY A 107 6.32 -6.62 5.52
N HIS A 108 6.49 -5.80 4.50
CA HIS A 108 7.79 -5.25 4.13
C HIS A 108 8.28 -4.18 5.11
N GLU A 109 9.60 -3.99 5.20
CA GLU A 109 10.23 -3.07 6.15
C GLU A 109 9.79 -1.61 5.96
N ASP A 110 9.61 -1.20 4.75
CA ASP A 110 9.13 0.14 4.39
C ASP A 110 7.63 0.37 4.68
N HIS A 111 6.94 -0.66 5.24
CA HIS A 111 5.55 -0.59 5.71
C HIS A 111 5.38 -0.94 7.19
N ILE A 112 6.31 -1.72 7.80
CA ILE A 112 6.22 -2.11 9.22
C ILE A 112 7.45 -1.77 10.05
N GLY A 113 8.55 -1.39 9.40
CA GLY A 113 9.85 -1.32 10.06
C GLY A 113 9.96 -0.27 11.16
N ALA A 114 9.20 0.83 11.07
CA ALA A 114 9.19 1.86 12.09
C ALA A 114 8.27 1.55 13.29
N LEU A 115 7.35 0.57 13.18
CA LEU A 115 6.41 0.22 14.26
C LEU A 115 7.06 0.06 15.64
N PRO A 116 8.18 -0.67 15.82
CA PRO A 116 8.78 -0.87 17.15
C PRO A 116 9.28 0.42 17.80
N TYR A 117 9.62 1.41 16.99
CA TYR A 117 10.08 2.72 17.45
C TYR A 117 8.90 3.62 17.79
N ILE A 118 7.93 3.70 16.88
CA ILE A 118 6.78 4.59 17.01
C ILE A 118 5.82 4.13 18.11
N LEU A 119 5.62 2.82 18.28
CA LEU A 119 4.74 2.27 19.35
C LEU A 119 5.25 2.52 20.78
N LYS A 120 6.50 2.94 20.97
CA LYS A 120 6.99 3.41 22.26
C LYS A 120 6.32 4.72 22.69
N GLU A 121 5.93 5.55 21.73
CA GLU A 121 5.34 6.86 21.93
C GLU A 121 3.84 6.90 21.59
N VAL A 122 3.43 6.17 20.56
CA VAL A 122 2.06 6.07 20.06
C VAL A 122 1.58 4.62 20.16
N ASN A 123 1.32 4.15 21.40
CA ASN A 123 0.94 2.75 21.65
C ASN A 123 -0.56 2.54 21.45
N VAL A 124 -0.95 2.28 20.21
CA VAL A 124 -2.33 1.99 19.79
C VAL A 124 -2.42 0.61 19.12
N PRO A 125 -3.62 0.03 18.97
CA PRO A 125 -3.76 -1.29 18.35
C PRO A 125 -3.26 -1.34 16.91
N VAL A 126 -2.70 -2.48 16.52
CA VAL A 126 -2.23 -2.78 15.15
C VAL A 126 -3.12 -3.83 14.52
N TYR A 127 -3.59 -3.57 13.30
CA TYR A 127 -4.50 -4.40 12.53
C TYR A 127 -3.83 -4.80 11.22
N ALA A 128 -3.68 -6.08 10.94
CA ALA A 128 -3.09 -6.59 9.71
C ALA A 128 -3.51 -8.04 9.42
N THR A 129 -3.11 -8.57 8.29
CA THR A 129 -3.25 -9.98 7.94
C THR A 129 -2.36 -10.88 8.80
N LYS A 130 -2.60 -12.19 8.74
CA LYS A 130 -1.95 -13.15 9.66
C LYS A 130 -0.42 -13.16 9.52
N LEU A 131 0.09 -13.25 8.29
CA LEU A 131 1.54 -13.25 8.06
C LEU A 131 2.17 -11.93 8.50
N THR A 132 1.55 -10.82 8.14
CA THR A 132 2.01 -9.48 8.53
C THR A 132 2.07 -9.31 10.05
N ILE A 133 1.04 -9.78 10.78
CA ILE A 133 1.09 -9.79 12.27
C ILE A 133 2.24 -10.65 12.79
N GLY A 134 2.49 -11.83 12.20
CA GLY A 134 3.60 -12.68 12.60
C GLY A 134 4.96 -11.99 12.45
N LEU A 135 5.18 -11.27 11.36
CA LEU A 135 6.39 -10.47 11.14
C LEU A 135 6.51 -9.31 12.14
N ILE A 136 5.42 -8.59 12.38
CA ILE A 136 5.36 -7.52 13.39
C ILE A 136 5.68 -8.07 14.79
N GLU A 137 5.16 -9.26 15.16
CA GLU A 137 5.40 -9.86 16.46
C GLU A 137 6.88 -10.16 16.71
N ASN A 138 7.64 -10.60 15.70
CA ASN A 138 9.08 -10.80 15.81
C ASN A 138 9.78 -9.48 16.16
N LYS A 139 9.45 -8.39 15.44
CA LYS A 139 9.99 -7.05 15.71
C LYS A 139 9.62 -6.53 17.10
N LEU A 140 8.36 -6.69 17.49
CA LEU A 140 7.90 -6.26 18.82
C LEU A 140 8.58 -7.07 19.95
N LYS A 141 8.90 -8.34 19.71
CA LYS A 141 9.64 -9.18 20.65
C LYS A 141 11.06 -8.66 20.87
N GLU A 142 11.77 -8.32 19.79
CA GLU A 142 13.13 -7.76 19.85
C GLU A 142 13.18 -6.44 20.64
N HIS A 143 12.13 -5.65 20.56
CA HIS A 143 12.00 -4.36 21.26
C HIS A 143 11.26 -4.43 22.61
N ASN A 144 10.92 -5.63 23.11
CA ASN A 144 10.18 -5.85 24.36
C ASN A 144 8.76 -5.24 24.39
N LEU A 145 8.13 -5.03 23.23
CA LEU A 145 6.81 -4.45 23.09
C LEU A 145 5.69 -5.47 22.89
N LEU A 146 6.02 -6.76 22.74
CA LEU A 146 5.04 -7.80 22.39
C LEU A 146 3.89 -7.91 23.40
N ARG A 147 4.14 -7.67 24.68
CA ARG A 147 3.12 -7.78 25.75
C ARG A 147 2.25 -6.52 25.89
N THR A 148 2.77 -5.38 25.49
CA THR A 148 2.11 -4.07 25.67
C THR A 148 1.32 -3.62 24.46
N THR A 149 1.65 -4.11 23.27
CA THR A 149 0.98 -3.73 22.02
C THR A 149 -0.17 -4.69 21.69
N LYS A 150 -1.36 -4.15 21.53
CA LYS A 150 -2.53 -4.91 21.06
C LYS A 150 -2.43 -5.16 19.55
N ARG A 151 -2.60 -6.41 19.14
CA ARG A 151 -2.57 -6.80 17.73
C ARG A 151 -3.86 -7.54 17.39
N LYS A 152 -4.35 -7.36 16.16
CA LYS A 152 -5.56 -8.02 15.70
C LYS A 152 -5.39 -8.50 14.26
N ILE A 153 -5.58 -9.81 14.08
CA ILE A 153 -5.52 -10.44 12.76
C ILE A 153 -6.84 -10.20 12.03
N ILE A 154 -6.74 -9.71 10.80
CA ILE A 154 -7.87 -9.48 9.89
C ILE A 154 -7.67 -10.35 8.66
N LYS A 155 -8.75 -10.94 8.15
CA LYS A 155 -8.73 -11.72 6.91
C LYS A 155 -9.15 -10.86 5.73
N HIS A 156 -8.68 -11.21 4.54
CA HIS A 156 -9.20 -10.61 3.31
C HIS A 156 -10.73 -10.76 3.24
N GLY A 157 -11.41 -9.74 2.74
CA GLY A 157 -12.87 -9.65 2.72
C GLY A 157 -13.51 -9.20 4.05
N GLN A 158 -12.76 -9.17 5.16
CA GLN A 158 -13.28 -8.64 6.42
C GLN A 158 -13.19 -7.11 6.47
N SER A 159 -14.10 -6.51 7.24
CA SER A 159 -14.09 -5.09 7.58
C SER A 159 -13.97 -4.90 9.09
N ILE A 160 -13.31 -3.80 9.49
CA ILE A 160 -13.22 -3.35 10.87
C ILE A 160 -13.73 -1.92 10.98
N ASN A 161 -14.25 -1.56 12.16
CA ASN A 161 -14.67 -0.20 12.46
C ASN A 161 -13.68 0.44 13.45
N LEU A 162 -13.14 1.59 13.08
CA LEU A 162 -12.19 2.38 13.86
C LEU A 162 -12.68 3.83 13.91
N GLY A 163 -13.43 4.19 14.95
CA GLY A 163 -14.09 5.49 15.04
C GLY A 163 -15.03 5.74 13.86
N ALA A 164 -14.84 6.83 13.14
CA ALA A 164 -15.63 7.20 11.96
C ALA A 164 -15.32 6.36 10.71
N PHE A 165 -14.29 5.53 10.75
CA PHE A 165 -13.83 4.75 9.60
C PHE A 165 -14.29 3.30 9.67
N ARG A 166 -14.76 2.75 8.52
CA ARG A 166 -14.86 1.32 8.29
C ARG A 166 -13.85 0.93 7.23
N ILE A 167 -12.93 0.04 7.58
CA ILE A 167 -11.83 -0.38 6.72
C ILE A 167 -12.04 -1.83 6.29
N GLU A 168 -12.07 -2.08 5.00
CA GLU A 168 -12.16 -3.40 4.39
C GLU A 168 -10.81 -3.80 3.81
N PHE A 169 -10.37 -5.03 4.11
CA PHE A 169 -9.14 -5.61 3.61
C PHE A 169 -9.42 -6.37 2.32
N ILE A 170 -8.88 -5.91 1.21
CA ILE A 170 -9.07 -6.50 -0.12
C ILE A 170 -7.82 -7.27 -0.48
N LYS A 171 -7.97 -8.49 -1.00
CA LYS A 171 -6.83 -9.28 -1.43
C LYS A 171 -6.12 -8.64 -2.61
N THR A 172 -4.80 -8.51 -2.50
CA THR A 172 -3.93 -8.10 -3.60
C THR A 172 -2.76 -9.08 -3.78
N ASN A 173 -2.02 -8.97 -4.88
CA ASN A 173 -0.77 -9.69 -5.08
C ASN A 173 0.40 -8.72 -4.96
N HIS A 174 1.44 -9.18 -4.30
CA HIS A 174 2.71 -8.47 -4.19
C HIS A 174 3.86 -9.49 -4.09
N SER A 175 5.10 -9.05 -3.90
CA SER A 175 6.27 -9.93 -3.69
C SER A 175 6.32 -10.58 -2.31
N ILE A 176 5.37 -10.31 -1.44
CA ILE A 176 5.16 -10.97 -0.15
C ILE A 176 3.72 -11.47 -0.07
N ALA A 177 3.54 -12.65 0.53
CA ALA A 177 2.22 -13.22 0.73
C ALA A 177 1.38 -12.40 1.72
N ASP A 178 0.05 -12.60 1.66
CA ASP A 178 -0.92 -11.99 2.58
C ASP A 178 -1.04 -10.46 2.47
N ALA A 179 -0.53 -9.85 1.39
CA ALA A 179 -0.69 -8.42 1.14
C ALA A 179 -2.17 -8.05 0.94
N ALA A 180 -2.55 -6.87 1.41
CA ALA A 180 -3.90 -6.35 1.33
C ALA A 180 -3.93 -4.91 0.85
N ALA A 181 -4.84 -4.61 -0.06
CA ALA A 181 -5.31 -3.26 -0.31
C ALA A 181 -6.45 -2.92 0.68
N LEU A 182 -6.71 -1.64 0.86
CA LEU A 182 -7.69 -1.16 1.82
C LEU A 182 -8.77 -0.32 1.12
N ALA A 183 -10.04 -0.63 1.37
CA ALA A 183 -11.11 0.32 1.12
C ALA A 183 -11.51 0.99 2.44
N ILE A 184 -11.26 2.28 2.54
CA ILE A 184 -11.49 3.10 3.71
C ILE A 184 -12.75 3.92 3.50
N TYR A 185 -13.81 3.52 4.18
CA TYR A 185 -15.11 4.19 4.14
C TYR A 185 -15.15 5.22 5.26
N SER A 186 -15.46 6.45 4.91
CA SER A 186 -15.67 7.56 5.82
C SER A 186 -16.99 8.27 5.51
N PRO A 187 -17.52 9.13 6.39
CA PRO A 187 -18.69 9.96 6.07
C PRO A 187 -18.49 10.89 4.87
N ALA A 188 -17.23 11.24 4.54
CA ALA A 188 -16.90 12.07 3.38
C ALA A 188 -16.85 11.29 2.06
N GLY A 189 -16.72 9.96 2.11
CA GLY A 189 -16.63 9.10 0.92
C GLY A 189 -15.67 7.94 1.10
N ILE A 190 -15.42 7.22 0.00
CA ILE A 190 -14.59 6.02 -0.04
C ILE A 190 -13.20 6.39 -0.56
N ILE A 191 -12.16 6.00 0.17
CA ILE A 191 -10.78 6.03 -0.30
C ILE A 191 -10.35 4.58 -0.57
N VAL A 192 -9.65 4.36 -1.67
CA VAL A 192 -8.96 3.10 -1.96
C VAL A 192 -7.47 3.33 -1.85
N HIS A 193 -6.81 2.60 -0.95
CA HIS A 193 -5.36 2.56 -0.80
C HIS A 193 -4.88 1.18 -1.25
N THR A 194 -4.11 1.11 -2.33
CA THR A 194 -3.73 -0.18 -2.93
C THR A 194 -2.73 -0.95 -2.09
N GLY A 195 -1.98 -0.28 -1.19
CA GLY A 195 -0.70 -0.79 -0.76
C GLY A 195 0.19 -1.03 -1.97
N ASP A 196 1.24 -1.80 -1.79
CA ASP A 196 2.05 -2.26 -2.92
C ASP A 196 1.35 -3.43 -3.60
N PHE A 197 1.30 -3.41 -4.92
CA PHE A 197 0.58 -4.43 -5.66
C PHE A 197 1.15 -4.69 -7.05
N LYS A 198 0.80 -5.84 -7.58
CA LYS A 198 0.87 -6.12 -9.01
C LYS A 198 -0.38 -6.88 -9.46
N VAL A 199 -0.74 -6.74 -10.72
CA VAL A 199 -1.80 -7.53 -11.33
C VAL A 199 -1.15 -8.77 -11.96
N ASP A 200 -1.22 -9.90 -11.24
CA ASP A 200 -0.72 -11.19 -11.71
C ASP A 200 -1.89 -12.20 -11.77
N TYR A 201 -2.26 -12.61 -12.99
CA TYR A 201 -3.33 -13.58 -13.21
C TYR A 201 -2.87 -15.03 -13.07
N THR A 202 -1.57 -15.27 -12.94
CA THR A 202 -0.95 -16.57 -12.77
C THR A 202 0.09 -16.58 -11.67
N PRO A 203 -0.31 -16.20 -10.43
CA PRO A 203 0.60 -16.25 -9.30
C PRO A 203 1.08 -17.69 -9.07
N VAL A 204 2.25 -17.84 -8.45
CA VAL A 204 2.81 -19.18 -8.16
C VAL A 204 2.05 -19.80 -7.00
N PHE A 205 1.74 -19.03 -5.98
CA PHE A 205 0.98 -19.43 -4.81
C PHE A 205 -0.14 -18.45 -4.50
N GLY A 206 -1.20 -18.97 -3.87
CA GLY A 206 -2.36 -18.17 -3.45
C GLY A 206 -3.31 -17.82 -4.61
N ASP A 207 -4.26 -16.97 -4.32
CA ASP A 207 -5.27 -16.52 -5.27
C ASP A 207 -4.82 -15.25 -5.99
N VAL A 208 -5.47 -14.95 -7.10
CA VAL A 208 -5.29 -13.69 -7.85
C VAL A 208 -5.81 -12.50 -7.04
N ILE A 209 -5.35 -11.30 -7.41
CA ILE A 209 -5.89 -10.04 -6.90
C ILE A 209 -7.41 -9.97 -7.13
N ASP A 210 -8.16 -9.48 -6.13
CA ASP A 210 -9.63 -9.38 -6.20
C ASP A 210 -10.09 -8.14 -7.00
N LEU A 211 -9.84 -8.17 -8.31
CA LEU A 211 -10.27 -7.09 -9.22
C LEU A 211 -11.78 -6.91 -9.25
N GLN A 212 -12.56 -7.99 -9.01
CA GLN A 212 -14.01 -7.89 -8.94
C GLN A 212 -14.41 -6.95 -7.79
N ARG A 213 -13.79 -7.09 -6.63
CA ARG A 213 -14.09 -6.25 -5.48
C ARG A 213 -13.73 -4.78 -5.71
N PHE A 214 -12.59 -4.53 -6.35
CA PHE A 214 -12.23 -3.16 -6.76
C PHE A 214 -13.27 -2.55 -7.72
N ALA A 215 -13.74 -3.32 -8.70
CA ALA A 215 -14.78 -2.86 -9.64
C ALA A 215 -16.12 -2.56 -8.93
N GLU A 216 -16.53 -3.39 -7.97
CA GLU A 216 -17.73 -3.18 -7.16
C GLU A 216 -17.64 -1.89 -6.33
N ILE A 217 -16.48 -1.61 -5.75
CA ILE A 217 -16.22 -0.39 -4.98
C ILE A 217 -16.21 0.82 -5.92
N GLY A 218 -15.55 0.70 -7.08
CA GLY A 218 -15.52 1.73 -8.11
C GLY A 218 -16.91 2.17 -8.57
N LYS A 219 -17.86 1.23 -8.71
CA LYS A 219 -19.27 1.53 -9.05
C LYS A 219 -19.99 2.38 -7.99
N LYS A 220 -19.55 2.32 -6.73
CA LYS A 220 -20.14 3.14 -5.64
C LYS A 220 -19.64 4.59 -5.66
N GLY A 221 -18.60 4.87 -6.42
CA GLY A 221 -17.87 6.12 -6.41
C GLY A 221 -16.75 6.14 -5.38
N VAL A 222 -15.53 6.45 -5.84
CA VAL A 222 -14.32 6.55 -5.02
C VAL A 222 -13.90 8.02 -4.96
N LEU A 223 -13.73 8.54 -3.75
CA LEU A 223 -13.32 9.92 -3.52
C LEU A 223 -11.85 10.13 -3.88
N ALA A 224 -10.99 9.18 -3.50
CA ALA A 224 -9.57 9.18 -3.82
C ALA A 224 -9.04 7.76 -4.01
N LEU A 225 -8.17 7.59 -5.01
CA LEU A 225 -7.35 6.38 -5.20
C LEU A 225 -5.90 6.74 -4.87
N MET A 226 -5.37 6.09 -3.84
CA MET A 226 -3.96 6.14 -3.47
C MET A 226 -3.31 4.87 -4.00
N CYS A 227 -2.57 5.01 -5.08
CA CYS A 227 -2.04 3.88 -5.85
C CYS A 227 -0.52 3.83 -5.76
N ASP A 228 0.03 2.62 -5.55
CA ASP A 228 1.45 2.37 -5.77
C ASP A 228 1.87 2.84 -7.17
N SER A 229 2.95 3.60 -7.23
CA SER A 229 3.48 4.18 -8.46
C SER A 229 4.98 3.94 -8.64
N THR A 230 5.55 2.99 -7.93
CA THR A 230 7.00 2.69 -7.91
C THR A 230 7.62 2.53 -9.29
N ASN A 231 6.91 1.91 -10.23
CA ASN A 231 7.39 1.71 -11.61
C ASN A 231 6.59 2.50 -12.66
N ALA A 232 5.88 3.55 -12.27
CA ALA A 232 4.97 4.27 -13.16
C ALA A 232 5.66 4.91 -14.38
N GLU A 233 6.94 5.28 -14.26
CA GLU A 233 7.72 5.89 -15.34
C GLU A 233 8.38 4.85 -16.26
N ARG A 234 8.38 3.56 -15.91
CA ARG A 234 9.03 2.53 -16.71
C ARG A 234 8.08 2.03 -17.79
N PRO A 235 8.48 2.06 -19.06
CA PRO A 235 7.66 1.49 -20.13
C PRO A 235 7.56 -0.04 -19.99
N GLY A 236 6.40 -0.60 -20.36
CA GLY A 236 6.15 -2.04 -20.32
C GLY A 236 5.28 -2.49 -19.15
N PHE A 237 5.47 -3.70 -18.71
CA PHE A 237 4.69 -4.32 -17.62
C PHE A 237 5.54 -5.33 -16.84
N THR A 238 5.15 -5.59 -15.61
CA THR A 238 5.78 -6.62 -14.77
C THR A 238 5.27 -8.01 -15.16
N MET A 239 6.19 -8.92 -15.43
CA MET A 239 5.85 -10.30 -15.80
C MET A 239 5.31 -11.09 -14.59
N SER A 240 4.52 -12.14 -14.87
CA SER A 240 4.06 -13.08 -13.86
C SER A 240 5.21 -13.81 -13.17
N GLU A 241 5.07 -14.08 -11.87
CA GLU A 241 6.01 -14.90 -11.10
C GLU A 241 6.21 -16.29 -11.70
N ARG A 242 5.20 -16.87 -12.32
CA ARG A 242 5.32 -18.16 -13.03
C ARG A 242 6.32 -18.11 -14.17
N THR A 243 6.43 -16.98 -14.87
CA THR A 243 7.42 -16.81 -15.94
C THR A 243 8.84 -16.76 -15.37
N VAL A 244 9.01 -16.09 -14.22
CA VAL A 244 10.31 -16.05 -13.52
C VAL A 244 10.73 -17.45 -13.08
N GLY A 245 9.82 -18.24 -12.50
CA GLY A 245 10.07 -19.64 -12.12
C GLY A 245 10.58 -20.48 -13.28
N LYS A 246 9.91 -20.43 -14.46
CA LYS A 246 10.38 -21.13 -15.65
C LYS A 246 11.78 -20.72 -16.10
N THR A 247 12.14 -19.44 -15.94
CA THR A 247 13.50 -18.98 -16.26
C THR A 247 14.51 -19.55 -15.29
N ILE A 248 14.18 -19.61 -14.00
CA ILE A 248 15.03 -20.24 -12.98
C ILE A 248 15.24 -21.73 -13.27
N ASP A 249 14.16 -22.47 -13.60
CA ASP A 249 14.24 -23.89 -14.01
C ASP A 249 15.19 -24.09 -15.20
N GLY A 250 15.09 -23.22 -16.21
CA GLY A 250 15.98 -23.24 -17.38
C GLY A 250 17.45 -23.04 -17.00
N LEU A 251 17.74 -22.05 -16.15
CA LEU A 251 19.09 -21.77 -15.68
C LEU A 251 19.68 -22.96 -14.87
N PHE A 252 18.88 -23.61 -14.05
CA PHE A 252 19.32 -24.82 -13.34
C PHE A 252 19.60 -25.98 -14.30
N ALA A 253 18.75 -26.16 -15.31
CA ALA A 253 18.94 -27.20 -16.32
C ALA A 253 20.22 -27.01 -17.16
N GLU A 254 20.53 -25.76 -17.52
CA GLU A 254 21.72 -25.41 -18.30
C GLU A 254 23.02 -25.50 -17.51
N HIS A 255 22.98 -25.27 -16.19
CA HIS A 255 24.16 -25.13 -15.34
C HIS A 255 24.31 -26.23 -14.28
N GLN A 256 23.90 -27.47 -14.57
CA GLN A 256 23.91 -28.61 -13.62
C GLN A 256 25.28 -28.89 -12.99
N ASN A 257 26.37 -28.57 -13.65
CA ASN A 257 27.75 -28.80 -13.17
C ASN A 257 28.40 -27.53 -12.57
N SER A 258 27.63 -26.47 -12.37
CA SER A 258 28.12 -25.18 -11.88
C SER A 258 27.59 -24.89 -10.46
N ARG A 259 28.32 -24.07 -9.72
CA ARG A 259 27.76 -23.43 -8.53
C ARG A 259 26.90 -22.25 -8.95
N ILE A 260 25.65 -22.25 -8.60
CA ILE A 260 24.71 -21.14 -8.87
C ILE A 260 24.56 -20.31 -7.58
N ILE A 261 24.70 -18.99 -7.68
CA ILE A 261 24.49 -18.05 -6.58
C ILE A 261 23.32 -17.16 -6.97
N ILE A 262 22.25 -17.17 -6.17
CA ILE A 262 21.04 -16.41 -6.41
C ILE A 262 20.85 -15.40 -5.28
N ALA A 263 20.76 -14.11 -5.62
CA ALA A 263 20.39 -13.06 -4.68
C ALA A 263 18.89 -12.78 -4.81
N THR A 264 18.18 -12.82 -3.69
CA THR A 264 16.75 -12.50 -3.62
C THR A 264 16.41 -11.91 -2.26
N PHE A 265 15.29 -11.21 -2.16
CA PHE A 265 14.77 -10.75 -0.88
C PHE A 265 14.20 -11.95 -0.09
N ALA A 266 14.58 -12.08 1.18
CA ALA A 266 14.09 -13.14 2.06
C ALA A 266 12.58 -13.09 2.29
N SER A 267 11.97 -11.91 2.18
CA SER A 267 10.52 -11.71 2.28
C SER A 267 9.73 -12.28 1.11
N ASN A 268 10.38 -12.51 -0.05
CA ASN A 268 9.75 -13.16 -1.21
C ASN A 268 9.84 -14.69 -1.07
N VAL A 269 9.06 -15.23 -0.14
CA VAL A 269 9.04 -16.66 0.18
C VAL A 269 8.68 -17.52 -1.03
N ASP A 270 7.77 -17.03 -1.88
CA ASP A 270 7.35 -17.72 -3.10
C ASP A 270 8.53 -17.88 -4.08
N ARG A 271 9.39 -16.87 -4.20
CA ARG A 271 10.61 -16.93 -4.99
C ARG A 271 11.63 -17.91 -4.40
N VAL A 272 11.81 -17.87 -3.08
CA VAL A 272 12.69 -18.83 -2.37
C VAL A 272 12.21 -20.26 -2.61
N GLN A 273 10.89 -20.51 -2.52
CA GLN A 273 10.32 -21.83 -2.78
C GLN A 273 10.51 -22.30 -4.24
N GLN A 274 10.52 -21.39 -5.22
CA GLN A 274 10.82 -21.74 -6.61
C GLN A 274 12.29 -22.07 -6.86
N ILE A 275 13.19 -21.57 -6.02
CA ILE A 275 14.63 -21.81 -6.10
C ILE A 275 15.01 -23.18 -5.48
N ILE A 276 14.31 -23.65 -4.47
CA ILE A 276 14.54 -24.92 -3.77
C ILE A 276 13.97 -26.09 -4.56
#